data_3244b4568f01bbc1c85fa9c3117820f6
#
_entry.id   3244b4568f01bbc1c85fa9c3117820f6
#
_cell.length_a   1.000
_cell.length_b   1.000
_cell.length_c   1.000
_cell.angle_alpha   90.00
_cell.angle_beta   90.00
_cell.angle_gamma   90.00
#
_symmetry.space_group_name_H-M   'P 1'
#
loop_
_entity.id
_entity.type
_entity.pdbx_description
1 polymer ?
#
loop_
_entity_poly.entity_id
_entity_poly.type
_entity_poly.pdbx_seq_one_letter_code
_entity_poly.pdbx_strand_id
1 'polypeptide(L)'
;MSEGATNVSKRIEHPTIFEQVLSGEKVLYPIVCIREEKKMDWLERINRAMDYIEQNLSDEIDGREAARLACCPEYHFPRMFSALTGISLSEYIRRRRLSQAAFELQNVPDVRIIDLALKYGYDSPDSFTRAFKSLHGVTPTTARSKGVELKAFPRLFFQMTIKGESEMDYRIEVLDADIEIVGVKQEVVTQEAFHTIPKLWEEATASGLVPRIIEMSWENPQCKMEGILGVCGKQAAITDEKFDYLIGCRYTAEYPGDMEKTVIPKSTWVVFPNITEAWKRLYTEWMPTSGYELADLPCIENYLAPDRVPNNELWVPVIAK
;
A
#
# COMPACT_ATOMS: atom_id res chain seq x y z
N MET A 1 26.83 42.76 -35.35
CA MET A 1 25.67 43.28 -34.62
C MET A 1 24.43 42.91 -35.38
N SER A 2 23.75 41.89 -34.99
CA SER A 2 22.30 41.69 -35.16
C SER A 2 21.94 40.33 -34.57
N GLU A 3 21.08 40.41 -33.61
CA GLU A 3 20.55 39.32 -32.82
C GLU A 3 19.61 38.43 -33.66
N GLY A 4 19.81 37.13 -33.59
CA GLY A 4 18.89 36.15 -34.14
C GLY A 4 17.98 35.61 -33.05
N ALA A 5 16.75 36.13 -32.98
CA ALA A 5 15.69 35.55 -32.17
C ALA A 5 15.08 34.35 -32.87
N THR A 6 15.23 33.17 -32.28
CA THR A 6 14.56 31.95 -32.72
C THR A 6 13.11 31.95 -32.23
N ASN A 7 12.21 32.16 -33.15
CA ASN A 7 10.76 32.16 -32.97
C ASN A 7 10.25 30.70 -32.96
N VAL A 8 9.89 30.19 -31.80
CA VAL A 8 9.22 28.89 -31.67
C VAL A 8 7.71 29.12 -32.01
N SER A 9 7.36 28.78 -33.23
CA SER A 9 5.98 28.77 -33.72
C SER A 9 5.15 27.75 -32.94
N LYS A 10 4.29 28.24 -32.04
CA LYS A 10 3.19 27.45 -31.46
C LYS A 10 2.15 27.22 -32.56
N ARG A 11 2.01 25.98 -33.00
CA ARG A 11 0.90 25.54 -33.83
C ARG A 11 -0.39 25.66 -33.04
N ILE A 12 -1.24 26.59 -33.43
CA ILE A 12 -2.63 26.73 -32.96
C ILE A 12 -3.44 25.74 -33.78
N GLU A 13 -3.88 24.65 -33.21
CA GLU A 13 -4.90 23.79 -33.82
C GLU A 13 -6.26 24.44 -33.62
N HIS A 14 -7.04 24.51 -34.71
CA HIS A 14 -8.33 25.19 -34.77
C HIS A 14 -9.33 24.55 -33.77
N PRO A 15 -10.11 25.37 -33.02
CA PRO A 15 -11.12 24.85 -32.11
C PRO A 15 -12.29 24.25 -32.90
N THR A 16 -12.74 23.08 -32.52
CA THR A 16 -13.97 22.47 -33.05
C THR A 16 -15.17 23.25 -32.45
N ILE A 17 -16.01 23.78 -33.31
CA ILE A 17 -17.20 24.54 -32.92
C ILE A 17 -18.39 23.58 -32.83
N PHE A 18 -19.06 23.54 -31.69
CA PHE A 18 -20.32 22.81 -31.53
C PHE A 18 -21.48 23.82 -31.67
N GLU A 19 -22.39 23.55 -32.60
CA GLU A 19 -23.54 24.38 -32.91
C GLU A 19 -24.79 23.80 -32.20
N GLN A 20 -25.35 24.50 -31.21
CA GLN A 20 -26.59 24.12 -30.59
C GLN A 20 -27.63 25.23 -30.81
N VAL A 21 -28.75 24.90 -31.47
CA VAL A 21 -29.84 25.81 -31.72
C VAL A 21 -30.88 25.64 -30.61
N LEU A 22 -30.99 26.61 -29.71
CA LEU A 22 -32.09 26.75 -28.77
C LEU A 22 -32.76 28.12 -29.00
N SER A 23 -34.06 28.10 -29.27
CA SER A 23 -34.92 29.29 -29.37
C SER A 23 -34.56 30.36 -30.43
N GLY A 24 -34.08 29.97 -31.60
CA GLY A 24 -34.00 30.87 -32.74
C GLY A 24 -32.82 31.84 -32.80
N GLU A 25 -31.95 31.88 -31.81
CA GLU A 25 -30.71 32.67 -31.85
C GLU A 25 -29.48 31.72 -31.83
N LYS A 26 -28.52 32.01 -32.73
CA LYS A 26 -27.23 31.29 -32.76
C LYS A 26 -26.29 31.93 -31.73
N VAL A 27 -26.05 31.21 -30.62
CA VAL A 27 -25.03 31.58 -29.64
C VAL A 27 -23.80 30.72 -29.84
N LEU A 28 -22.71 31.34 -30.28
CA LEU A 28 -21.39 30.73 -30.44
C LEU A 28 -20.65 30.76 -29.10
N TYR A 29 -20.52 29.61 -28.43
CA TYR A 29 -19.63 29.49 -27.29
C TYR A 29 -18.26 29.02 -27.77
N PRO A 30 -17.17 29.74 -27.44
CA PRO A 30 -15.83 29.18 -27.66
C PRO A 30 -15.65 27.99 -26.71
N ILE A 31 -15.52 26.81 -27.26
CA ILE A 31 -15.03 25.65 -26.48
C ILE A 31 -13.58 25.97 -26.14
N VAL A 32 -13.33 26.53 -24.97
CA VAL A 32 -12.02 26.51 -24.37
C VAL A 32 -11.75 25.03 -24.07
N CYS A 33 -11.00 24.36 -24.92
CA CYS A 33 -10.37 23.09 -24.55
C CYS A 33 -9.43 23.39 -23.38
N ILE A 34 -9.97 23.34 -22.17
CA ILE A 34 -9.15 23.10 -20.99
C ILE A 34 -8.52 21.75 -21.28
N ARG A 35 -7.22 21.74 -21.59
CA ARG A 35 -6.43 20.51 -21.47
C ARG A 35 -6.59 20.10 -20.01
N GLU A 36 -7.56 19.23 -19.75
CA GLU A 36 -7.51 18.40 -18.57
C GLU A 36 -6.18 17.65 -18.69
N GLU A 37 -5.22 18.00 -17.87
CA GLU A 37 -4.13 17.07 -17.57
C GLU A 37 -4.85 15.79 -17.17
N LYS A 38 -4.73 14.76 -18.02
CA LYS A 38 -5.42 13.48 -17.86
C LYS A 38 -5.06 12.98 -16.48
N LYS A 39 -5.98 13.16 -15.50
CA LYS A 39 -5.76 12.75 -14.12
C LYS A 39 -5.50 11.26 -14.19
N MET A 40 -4.27 10.86 -13.94
CA MET A 40 -3.80 9.50 -14.16
C MET A 40 -4.59 8.56 -13.26
N ASP A 41 -5.21 7.53 -13.84
CA ASP A 41 -6.01 6.56 -13.13
C ASP A 41 -5.16 5.83 -12.05
N TRP A 42 -5.79 5.45 -10.95
CA TRP A 42 -5.16 4.71 -9.86
C TRP A 42 -4.40 3.46 -10.35
N LEU A 43 -5.00 2.72 -11.29
CA LEU A 43 -4.41 1.53 -11.88
C LEU A 43 -3.12 1.85 -12.67
N GLU A 44 -3.12 2.96 -13.39
CA GLU A 44 -1.96 3.47 -14.12
C GLU A 44 -0.82 3.86 -13.16
N ARG A 45 -1.16 4.47 -12.02
CA ARG A 45 -0.21 4.87 -10.98
C ARG A 45 0.46 3.66 -10.31
N ILE A 46 -0.31 2.65 -9.92
CA ILE A 46 0.26 1.45 -9.31
C ILE A 46 1.15 0.68 -10.30
N ASN A 47 0.75 0.60 -11.58
CA ASN A 47 1.58 -0.02 -12.60
C ASN A 47 2.87 0.75 -12.85
N ARG A 48 2.88 2.08 -12.76
CA ARG A 48 4.12 2.89 -12.83
C ARG A 48 5.05 2.62 -11.65
N ALA A 49 4.53 2.45 -10.45
CA ALA A 49 5.34 2.03 -9.32
C ALA A 49 5.96 0.64 -9.55
N MET A 50 5.19 -0.28 -10.14
CA MET A 50 5.70 -1.60 -10.52
C MET A 50 6.75 -1.53 -11.62
N ASP A 51 6.59 -0.64 -12.60
CA ASP A 51 7.58 -0.39 -13.64
C ASP A 51 8.90 0.09 -13.06
N TYR A 52 8.83 1.04 -12.12
CA TYR A 52 9.99 1.53 -11.40
C TYR A 52 10.72 0.40 -10.65
N ILE A 53 9.99 -0.41 -9.89
CA ILE A 53 10.57 -1.55 -9.16
C ILE A 53 11.27 -2.53 -10.13
N GLU A 54 10.62 -2.88 -11.23
CA GLU A 54 11.17 -3.80 -12.22
C GLU A 54 12.42 -3.25 -12.92
N GLN A 55 12.47 -1.94 -13.17
CA GLN A 55 13.63 -1.29 -13.78
C GLN A 55 14.83 -1.19 -12.82
N ASN A 56 14.59 -1.23 -11.52
CA ASN A 56 15.61 -1.08 -10.49
C ASN A 56 15.90 -2.39 -9.70
N LEU A 57 15.58 -3.56 -10.27
CA LEU A 57 15.84 -4.85 -9.61
C LEU A 57 17.32 -5.11 -9.33
N SER A 58 18.23 -4.58 -10.16
CA SER A 58 19.70 -4.69 -9.97
C SER A 58 20.29 -3.58 -9.12
N ASP A 59 19.49 -2.63 -8.67
CA ASP A 59 19.93 -1.48 -7.91
C ASP A 59 19.19 -1.40 -6.57
N GLU A 60 19.43 -0.36 -5.80
CA GLU A 60 18.65 -0.05 -4.61
C GLU A 60 17.28 0.49 -5.01
N ILE A 61 16.21 -0.13 -4.49
CA ILE A 61 14.83 0.30 -4.73
C ILE A 61 14.43 1.27 -3.63
N ASP A 62 14.28 2.57 -3.97
CA ASP A 62 13.74 3.57 -3.05
C ASP A 62 12.23 3.38 -2.89
N GLY A 63 11.83 3.00 -1.69
CA GLY A 63 10.43 2.78 -1.33
C GLY A 63 9.57 4.03 -1.40
N ARG A 64 10.15 5.17 -1.07
CA ARG A 64 9.46 6.47 -1.15
C ARG A 64 9.13 6.82 -2.59
N GLU A 65 10.05 6.55 -3.51
CA GLU A 65 9.82 6.79 -4.93
C GLU A 65 8.73 5.88 -5.50
N ALA A 66 8.73 4.59 -5.14
CA ALA A 66 7.66 3.68 -5.55
C ALA A 66 6.29 4.12 -5.01
N ALA A 67 6.20 4.50 -3.74
CA ALA A 67 4.98 5.02 -3.12
C ALA A 67 4.53 6.34 -3.77
N ARG A 68 5.48 7.26 -4.04
CA ARG A 68 5.20 8.51 -4.75
C ARG A 68 4.60 8.28 -6.14
N LEU A 69 5.13 7.32 -6.89
CA LEU A 69 4.61 6.94 -8.22
C LEU A 69 3.22 6.32 -8.13
N ALA A 70 2.95 5.54 -7.07
CA ALA A 70 1.63 5.02 -6.77
C ALA A 70 0.66 6.10 -6.22
N CYS A 71 1.13 7.32 -5.94
CA CYS A 71 0.40 8.40 -5.28
C CYS A 71 -0.26 7.94 -3.97
N CYS A 72 0.48 7.19 -3.17
CA CYS A 72 0.03 6.80 -1.83
C CYS A 72 1.15 7.03 -0.80
N PRO A 73 0.81 7.17 0.47
CA PRO A 73 1.80 7.26 1.53
C PRO A 73 2.75 6.04 1.53
N GLU A 74 4.01 6.28 1.90
CA GLU A 74 5.07 5.27 1.85
C GLU A 74 4.68 3.97 2.55
N TYR A 75 4.12 4.06 3.75
CA TYR A 75 3.74 2.90 4.55
C TYR A 75 2.47 2.17 4.04
N HIS A 76 1.65 2.83 3.22
CA HIS A 76 0.47 2.18 2.61
C HIS A 76 0.83 1.32 1.40
N PHE A 77 1.86 1.69 0.63
CA PHE A 77 2.19 0.99 -0.60
C PHE A 77 2.49 -0.51 -0.40
N PRO A 78 3.37 -0.92 0.55
CA PRO A 78 3.62 -2.35 0.80
C PRO A 78 2.39 -3.11 1.27
N ARG A 79 1.53 -2.49 2.09
CA ARG A 79 0.28 -3.11 2.57
C ARG A 79 -0.74 -3.28 1.45
N MET A 80 -0.93 -2.24 0.66
CA MET A 80 -1.77 -2.28 -0.53
C MET A 80 -1.28 -3.39 -1.47
N PHE A 81 0.02 -3.45 -1.75
CA PHE A 81 0.61 -4.49 -2.59
C PHE A 81 0.32 -5.88 -2.02
N SER A 82 0.54 -6.10 -0.72
CA SER A 82 0.28 -7.39 -0.08
C SER A 82 -1.20 -7.77 -0.09
N ALA A 83 -2.09 -6.81 0.13
CA ALA A 83 -3.54 -7.04 0.06
C ALA A 83 -4.00 -7.44 -1.35
N LEU A 84 -3.38 -6.86 -2.40
CA LEU A 84 -3.71 -7.14 -3.80
C LEU A 84 -3.14 -8.47 -4.29
N THR A 85 -1.94 -8.84 -3.83
CA THR A 85 -1.17 -9.95 -4.42
C THR A 85 -1.09 -11.20 -3.54
N GLY A 86 -1.39 -11.06 -2.25
CA GLY A 86 -1.23 -12.13 -1.25
C GLY A 86 0.22 -12.40 -0.84
N ILE A 87 1.19 -11.62 -1.34
CA ILE A 87 2.61 -11.72 -0.96
C ILE A 87 3.16 -10.35 -0.58
N SER A 88 4.21 -10.30 0.25
CA SER A 88 4.85 -9.03 0.56
C SER A 88 5.62 -8.46 -0.64
N LEU A 89 5.78 -7.13 -0.68
CA LEU A 89 6.54 -6.46 -1.74
C LEU A 89 8.01 -6.92 -1.75
N SER A 90 8.63 -7.08 -0.59
CA SER A 90 10.00 -7.60 -0.49
C SER A 90 10.14 -9.04 -0.99
N GLU A 91 9.16 -9.90 -0.72
CA GLU A 91 9.13 -11.26 -1.27
C GLU A 91 8.97 -11.24 -2.80
N TYR A 92 8.13 -10.35 -3.32
CA TYR A 92 8.02 -10.13 -4.77
C TYR A 92 9.36 -9.73 -5.38
N ILE A 93 10.02 -8.69 -4.84
CA ILE A 93 11.32 -8.21 -5.30
C ILE A 93 12.36 -9.34 -5.23
N ARG A 94 12.42 -10.08 -4.12
CA ARG A 94 13.32 -11.23 -3.94
C ARG A 94 13.11 -12.28 -5.03
N ARG A 95 11.86 -12.68 -5.30
CA ARG A 95 11.52 -13.67 -6.35
C ARG A 95 11.91 -13.17 -7.73
N ARG A 96 11.67 -11.91 -8.03
CA ARG A 96 12.02 -11.30 -9.31
C ARG A 96 13.53 -11.24 -9.52
N ARG A 97 14.28 -10.78 -8.53
CA ARG A 97 15.76 -10.74 -8.55
C ARG A 97 16.36 -12.13 -8.79
N LEU A 98 15.88 -13.13 -8.09
CA LEU A 98 16.37 -14.52 -8.27
C LEU A 98 15.96 -15.10 -9.62
N SER A 99 14.78 -14.76 -10.16
CA SER A 99 14.36 -15.18 -11.49
C SER A 99 15.22 -14.53 -12.58
N GLN A 100 15.58 -13.26 -12.45
CA GLN A 100 16.49 -12.58 -13.36
C GLN A 100 17.90 -13.15 -13.29
N ALA A 101 18.40 -13.43 -12.08
CA ALA A 101 19.69 -14.09 -11.88
C ALA A 101 19.71 -15.49 -12.51
N ALA A 102 18.62 -16.25 -12.40
CA ALA A 102 18.48 -17.57 -13.04
C ALA A 102 18.53 -17.45 -14.58
N PHE A 103 17.86 -16.47 -15.14
CA PHE A 103 17.90 -16.18 -16.58
C PHE A 103 19.32 -15.83 -17.03
N GLU A 104 20.04 -14.97 -16.31
CA GLU A 104 21.43 -14.62 -16.63
C GLU A 104 22.37 -15.82 -16.51
N LEU A 105 22.23 -16.67 -15.50
CA LEU A 105 23.03 -17.88 -15.35
C LEU A 105 22.91 -18.84 -16.51
N GLN A 106 21.74 -18.92 -17.15
CA GLN A 106 21.49 -19.81 -18.28
C GLN A 106 21.86 -19.20 -19.64
N ASN A 107 21.84 -17.88 -19.76
CA ASN A 107 21.97 -17.21 -21.06
C ASN A 107 23.24 -16.38 -21.21
N VAL A 108 23.91 -15.98 -20.12
CA VAL A 108 25.16 -15.21 -20.19
C VAL A 108 26.35 -16.11 -19.92
N PRO A 109 27.22 -16.34 -20.91
CA PRO A 109 28.43 -17.14 -20.73
C PRO A 109 29.33 -16.54 -19.63
N ASP A 110 29.93 -17.41 -18.84
CA ASP A 110 30.96 -17.09 -17.84
C ASP A 110 30.61 -16.03 -16.77
N VAL A 111 29.34 -15.68 -16.60
CA VAL A 111 28.89 -14.78 -15.51
C VAL A 111 29.26 -15.40 -14.16
N ARG A 112 29.98 -14.67 -13.31
CA ARG A 112 30.40 -15.19 -12.00
C ARG A 112 29.24 -15.08 -10.99
N ILE A 113 29.12 -16.10 -10.14
CA ILE A 113 28.08 -16.12 -9.09
C ILE A 113 28.22 -14.93 -8.15
N ILE A 114 29.44 -14.51 -7.84
CA ILE A 114 29.70 -13.35 -6.98
C ILE A 114 29.16 -12.06 -7.62
N ASP A 115 29.32 -11.88 -8.93
CA ASP A 115 28.85 -10.69 -9.63
C ASP A 115 27.32 -10.63 -9.63
N LEU A 116 26.65 -11.77 -9.81
CA LEU A 116 25.20 -11.87 -9.70
C LEU A 116 24.69 -11.62 -8.29
N ALA A 117 25.40 -12.16 -7.27
CA ALA A 117 25.04 -11.91 -5.88
C ALA A 117 25.05 -10.39 -5.59
N LEU A 118 26.14 -9.71 -5.93
CA LEU A 118 26.28 -8.27 -5.73
C LEU A 118 25.25 -7.49 -6.55
N LYS A 119 25.07 -7.83 -7.82
CA LYS A 119 24.11 -7.19 -8.72
C LYS A 119 22.68 -7.23 -8.19
N TYR A 120 22.28 -8.33 -7.55
CA TYR A 120 20.92 -8.51 -7.03
C TYR A 120 20.79 -8.23 -5.53
N GLY A 121 21.76 -7.49 -4.95
CA GLY A 121 21.67 -6.96 -3.59
C GLY A 121 21.93 -7.98 -2.48
N TYR A 122 22.77 -9.00 -2.74
CA TYR A 122 23.21 -9.93 -1.72
C TYR A 122 24.63 -9.61 -1.27
N ASP A 123 24.87 -9.55 0.04
CA ASP A 123 26.16 -9.22 0.64
C ASP A 123 27.23 -10.30 0.41
N SER A 124 26.80 -11.54 0.09
CA SER A 124 27.74 -12.64 -0.13
C SER A 124 27.20 -13.68 -1.11
N PRO A 125 28.11 -14.39 -1.82
CA PRO A 125 27.72 -15.53 -2.65
C PRO A 125 27.01 -16.65 -1.89
N ASP A 126 27.28 -16.79 -0.59
CA ASP A 126 26.67 -17.84 0.25
C ASP A 126 25.21 -17.50 0.56
N SER A 127 24.92 -16.24 0.92
CA SER A 127 23.54 -15.78 1.13
C SER A 127 22.72 -15.90 -0.15
N PHE A 128 23.27 -15.46 -1.27
CA PHE A 128 22.68 -15.63 -2.60
C PHE A 128 22.41 -17.10 -2.93
N THR A 129 23.41 -17.99 -2.74
CA THR A 129 23.28 -19.41 -3.05
C THR A 129 22.17 -20.07 -2.21
N ARG A 130 22.06 -19.73 -0.92
CA ARG A 130 20.96 -20.21 -0.06
C ARG A 130 19.60 -19.74 -0.55
N ALA A 131 19.45 -18.45 -0.83
CA ALA A 131 18.22 -17.88 -1.32
C ALA A 131 17.81 -18.46 -2.69
N PHE A 132 18.77 -18.59 -3.60
CA PHE A 132 18.58 -19.19 -4.93
C PHE A 132 18.13 -20.66 -4.82
N LYS A 133 18.83 -21.47 -4.01
CA LYS A 133 18.47 -22.88 -3.79
C LYS A 133 17.08 -23.01 -3.13
N SER A 134 16.77 -22.16 -2.17
CA SER A 134 15.44 -22.13 -1.54
C SER A 134 14.31 -21.87 -2.56
N LEU A 135 14.54 -20.99 -3.54
CA LEU A 135 13.54 -20.65 -4.55
C LEU A 135 13.46 -21.69 -5.67
N HIS A 136 14.61 -22.02 -6.29
CA HIS A 136 14.68 -22.84 -7.49
C HIS A 136 14.87 -24.35 -7.22
N GLY A 137 15.21 -24.74 -5.98
CA GLY A 137 15.48 -26.14 -5.61
C GLY A 137 16.89 -26.61 -5.92
N VAL A 138 17.66 -25.86 -6.72
CA VAL A 138 19.02 -26.20 -7.16
C VAL A 138 19.99 -25.07 -6.86
N THR A 139 21.29 -25.36 -6.81
CA THR A 139 22.31 -24.31 -6.62
C THR A 139 22.52 -23.49 -7.90
N PRO A 140 23.06 -22.24 -7.80
CA PRO A 140 23.41 -21.43 -8.98
C PRO A 140 24.38 -22.15 -9.93
N THR A 141 25.34 -22.91 -9.40
CA THR A 141 26.28 -23.70 -10.19
C THR A 141 25.56 -24.78 -11.02
N THR A 142 24.63 -25.49 -10.41
CA THR A 142 23.81 -26.50 -11.10
C THR A 142 22.89 -25.88 -12.14
N ALA A 143 22.35 -24.70 -11.85
CA ALA A 143 21.43 -23.96 -12.74
C ALA A 143 22.04 -23.58 -14.10
N ARG A 144 23.37 -23.51 -14.22
CA ARG A 144 24.06 -23.25 -15.52
C ARG A 144 23.96 -24.40 -16.49
N SER A 145 23.71 -25.61 -16.00
CA SER A 145 23.66 -26.79 -16.88
C SER A 145 22.44 -26.74 -17.78
N LYS A 146 22.63 -27.10 -19.06
CA LYS A 146 21.50 -27.17 -20.02
C LYS A 146 20.45 -28.17 -19.56
N GLY A 147 19.19 -27.82 -19.72
CA GLY A 147 18.07 -28.71 -19.38
C GLY A 147 17.65 -28.68 -17.91
N VAL A 148 18.26 -27.85 -17.08
CA VAL A 148 17.80 -27.66 -15.69
C VAL A 148 16.59 -26.74 -15.69
N GLU A 149 15.47 -27.23 -15.17
CA GLU A 149 14.25 -26.45 -14.99
C GLU A 149 14.38 -25.54 -13.76
N LEU A 150 14.07 -24.25 -13.93
CA LEU A 150 14.10 -23.26 -12.88
C LEU A 150 12.71 -22.62 -12.71
N LYS A 151 12.34 -22.29 -11.50
CA LYS A 151 11.09 -21.57 -11.24
C LYS A 151 11.21 -20.14 -11.75
N ALA A 152 10.31 -19.72 -12.64
CA ALA A 152 10.22 -18.36 -13.12
C ALA A 152 9.03 -17.66 -12.45
N PHE A 153 9.29 -16.51 -11.85
CA PHE A 153 8.24 -15.63 -11.33
C PHE A 153 8.12 -14.45 -12.30
N PRO A 154 7.03 -14.36 -13.08
CA PRO A 154 6.84 -13.30 -14.04
C PRO A 154 6.63 -11.96 -13.34
N ARG A 155 6.83 -10.88 -14.09
CA ARG A 155 6.47 -9.54 -13.65
C ARG A 155 4.98 -9.46 -13.38
N LEU A 156 4.60 -8.84 -12.27
CA LEU A 156 3.21 -8.52 -11.97
C LEU A 156 2.77 -7.26 -12.73
N PHE A 157 1.58 -7.33 -13.27
CA PHE A 157 0.87 -6.23 -13.88
C PHE A 157 -0.57 -6.21 -13.36
N PHE A 158 -1.00 -5.07 -12.83
CA PHE A 158 -2.34 -4.93 -12.29
C PHE A 158 -3.34 -4.62 -13.39
N GLN A 159 -4.41 -5.42 -13.45
CA GLN A 159 -5.57 -5.20 -14.31
C GLN A 159 -6.82 -5.18 -13.44
N MET A 160 -7.73 -4.27 -13.74
CA MET A 160 -9.01 -4.22 -13.04
C MET A 160 -10.06 -5.00 -13.83
N THR A 161 -10.71 -5.95 -13.15
CA THR A 161 -11.91 -6.60 -13.67
C THR A 161 -13.07 -6.14 -12.79
N ILE A 162 -14.00 -5.37 -13.35
CA ILE A 162 -15.19 -4.92 -12.64
C ILE A 162 -16.18 -6.08 -12.62
N LYS A 163 -16.43 -6.63 -11.43
CA LYS A 163 -17.50 -7.58 -11.17
C LYS A 163 -18.53 -6.87 -10.31
N GLY A 164 -19.65 -6.47 -10.90
CA GLY A 164 -20.71 -5.77 -10.17
C GLY A 164 -21.62 -6.77 -9.45
N GLU A 165 -21.41 -7.02 -8.16
CA GLU A 165 -22.31 -7.85 -7.37
C GLU A 165 -23.03 -7.08 -6.24
N SER A 166 -22.43 -6.11 -5.62
CA SER A 166 -23.09 -5.30 -4.59
C SER A 166 -22.38 -3.98 -4.37
N GLU A 167 -23.15 -2.95 -4.05
CA GLU A 167 -22.63 -1.70 -3.55
C GLU A 167 -21.79 -1.93 -2.29
N MET A 168 -20.68 -1.21 -2.17
CA MET A 168 -19.81 -1.34 -1.00
C MET A 168 -20.33 -0.40 0.08
N ASP A 169 -20.77 -0.96 1.20
CA ASP A 169 -21.16 -0.16 2.35
C ASP A 169 -19.95 0.56 2.94
N TYR A 170 -20.06 1.86 3.10
CA TYR A 170 -19.10 2.68 3.82
C TYR A 170 -19.74 3.97 4.33
N ARG A 171 -19.09 4.62 5.27
CA ARG A 171 -19.45 5.98 5.69
C ARG A 171 -18.22 6.87 5.78
N ILE A 172 -18.41 8.16 5.65
CA ILE A 172 -17.36 9.14 5.88
C ILE A 172 -17.52 9.72 7.29
N GLU A 173 -16.43 9.69 8.04
CA GLU A 173 -16.35 10.25 9.38
C GLU A 173 -15.29 11.35 9.41
N VAL A 174 -15.67 12.51 9.91
CA VAL A 174 -14.74 13.61 10.17
C VAL A 174 -14.49 13.66 11.68
N LEU A 175 -13.22 13.58 12.05
CA LEU A 175 -12.77 13.77 13.42
C LEU A 175 -12.12 15.14 13.52
N ASP A 176 -12.77 16.05 14.26
CA ASP A 176 -12.37 17.45 14.37
C ASP A 176 -11.25 17.68 15.40
N ALA A 177 -10.93 16.64 16.19
CA ALA A 177 -9.88 16.65 17.19
C ALA A 177 -8.94 15.46 17.02
N ASP A 178 -7.73 15.59 17.55
CA ASP A 178 -6.76 14.53 17.61
C ASP A 178 -7.29 13.34 18.45
N ILE A 179 -6.89 12.13 18.06
CA ILE A 179 -7.25 10.91 18.76
C ILE A 179 -6.07 10.46 19.61
N GLU A 180 -6.29 10.35 20.92
CA GLU A 180 -5.34 9.74 21.83
C GLU A 180 -5.68 8.25 21.98
N ILE A 181 -4.72 7.39 21.66
CA ILE A 181 -4.84 5.93 21.78
C ILE A 181 -3.76 5.46 22.74
N VAL A 182 -4.17 4.70 23.73
CA VAL A 182 -3.28 4.09 24.72
C VAL A 182 -3.34 2.58 24.56
N GLY A 183 -2.17 1.94 24.58
CA GLY A 183 -2.09 0.49 24.39
C GLY A 183 -0.68 -0.06 24.47
N VAL A 184 -0.54 -1.32 24.13
CA VAL A 184 0.75 -2.00 24.05
C VAL A 184 1.17 -2.11 22.60
N LYS A 185 2.37 -1.62 22.31
CA LYS A 185 2.98 -1.65 20.98
C LYS A 185 3.90 -2.84 20.85
N GLN A 186 3.86 -3.48 19.68
CA GLN A 186 4.76 -4.57 19.33
C GLN A 186 5.27 -4.39 17.90
N GLU A 187 6.52 -4.76 17.69
CA GLU A 187 7.15 -4.77 16.38
C GLU A 187 6.73 -6.02 15.62
N VAL A 188 6.25 -5.85 14.39
CA VAL A 188 5.77 -6.91 13.52
C VAL A 188 6.60 -6.94 12.25
N VAL A 189 7.09 -8.13 11.89
CA VAL A 189 7.75 -8.34 10.59
C VAL A 189 6.72 -8.26 9.49
N THR A 190 6.92 -7.36 8.55
CA THR A 190 5.95 -7.05 7.48
C THR A 190 5.54 -8.27 6.67
N GLN A 191 6.50 -9.16 6.36
CA GLN A 191 6.26 -10.38 5.58
C GLN A 191 5.41 -11.40 6.33
N GLU A 192 5.45 -11.36 7.66
CA GLU A 192 4.77 -12.32 8.54
C GLU A 192 3.50 -11.73 9.17
N ALA A 193 3.15 -10.48 8.87
CA ALA A 193 2.06 -9.75 9.53
C ALA A 193 0.74 -10.52 9.55
N PHE A 194 0.34 -11.16 8.46
CA PHE A 194 -0.89 -11.95 8.38
C PHE A 194 -0.91 -13.18 9.29
N HIS A 195 0.27 -13.68 9.69
CA HIS A 195 0.40 -14.80 10.64
C HIS A 195 0.71 -14.32 12.06
N THR A 196 1.41 -13.19 12.19
CA THR A 196 1.87 -12.66 13.47
C THR A 196 0.78 -11.88 14.18
N ILE A 197 0.06 -11.01 13.47
CA ILE A 197 -1.01 -10.20 14.08
C ILE A 197 -2.09 -11.06 14.76
N PRO A 198 -2.64 -12.12 14.15
CA PRO A 198 -3.59 -13.00 14.85
C PRO A 198 -3.01 -13.60 16.15
N LYS A 199 -1.74 -14.02 16.14
CA LYS A 199 -1.07 -14.55 17.34
C LYS A 199 -0.90 -13.49 18.42
N LEU A 200 -0.57 -12.25 18.05
CA LEU A 200 -0.51 -11.13 19.00
C LEU A 200 -1.85 -10.91 19.70
N TRP A 201 -2.96 -11.03 18.99
CA TRP A 201 -4.29 -10.95 19.56
C TRP A 201 -4.61 -12.11 20.50
N GLU A 202 -4.21 -13.35 20.13
CA GLU A 202 -4.32 -14.53 21.00
C GLU A 202 -3.51 -14.35 22.30
N GLU A 203 -2.26 -13.90 22.19
CA GLU A 203 -1.38 -13.63 23.33
C GLU A 203 -1.91 -12.48 24.20
N ALA A 204 -2.38 -11.39 23.58
CA ALA A 204 -2.98 -10.26 24.28
C ALA A 204 -4.25 -10.68 25.07
N THR A 205 -5.02 -11.61 24.51
CA THR A 205 -6.20 -12.16 25.19
C THR A 205 -5.78 -13.08 26.34
N ALA A 206 -4.84 -13.99 26.13
CA ALA A 206 -4.37 -14.93 27.13
C ALA A 206 -3.65 -14.25 28.30
N SER A 207 -2.92 -13.17 28.05
CA SER A 207 -2.22 -12.38 29.09
C SER A 207 -3.14 -11.48 29.93
N GLY A 208 -4.42 -11.33 29.55
CA GLY A 208 -5.35 -10.42 30.19
C GLY A 208 -5.26 -8.95 29.71
N LEU A 209 -4.46 -8.66 28.70
CA LEU A 209 -4.33 -7.33 28.12
C LEU A 209 -5.67 -6.89 27.47
N VAL A 210 -6.29 -7.75 26.67
CA VAL A 210 -7.56 -7.45 26.00
C VAL A 210 -8.67 -7.13 26.99
N PRO A 211 -8.94 -7.92 28.04
CA PRO A 211 -9.90 -7.55 29.09
C PRO A 211 -9.62 -6.19 29.72
N ARG A 212 -8.37 -5.88 30.04
CA ARG A 212 -7.96 -4.59 30.62
C ARG A 212 -8.24 -3.41 29.66
N ILE A 213 -7.96 -3.57 28.37
CA ILE A 213 -8.25 -2.54 27.36
C ILE A 213 -9.77 -2.34 27.22
N ILE A 214 -10.56 -3.41 27.31
CA ILE A 214 -12.03 -3.32 27.31
C ILE A 214 -12.52 -2.47 28.49
N GLU A 215 -12.04 -2.73 29.69
CA GLU A 215 -12.38 -1.95 30.88
C GLU A 215 -12.03 -0.46 30.71
N MET A 216 -10.82 -0.16 30.21
CA MET A 216 -10.40 1.20 29.89
C MET A 216 -11.28 1.86 28.82
N SER A 217 -11.71 1.13 27.80
CA SER A 217 -12.56 1.65 26.72
C SER A 217 -13.94 2.07 27.23
N TRP A 218 -14.47 1.42 28.28
CA TRP A 218 -15.75 1.77 28.89
C TRP A 218 -15.73 3.08 29.67
N GLU A 219 -14.57 3.56 30.07
CA GLU A 219 -14.43 4.85 30.73
C GLU A 219 -14.61 6.05 29.76
N ASN A 220 -14.61 5.79 28.44
CA ASN A 220 -14.85 6.78 27.39
C ASN A 220 -16.07 6.44 26.49
N PRO A 221 -17.28 6.28 27.04
CA PRO A 221 -18.40 5.64 26.37
C PRO A 221 -19.08 6.44 25.25
N GLN A 222 -18.63 7.63 24.91
CA GLN A 222 -19.28 8.51 23.92
C GLN A 222 -18.32 8.97 22.82
N CYS A 223 -17.20 8.31 22.63
CA CYS A 223 -16.28 8.69 21.58
C CYS A 223 -16.60 7.96 20.27
N LYS A 224 -16.45 8.64 19.15
CA LYS A 224 -16.30 7.97 17.86
C LYS A 224 -15.10 7.02 17.93
N MET A 225 -15.17 5.85 17.34
CA MET A 225 -14.10 4.84 17.41
C MET A 225 -13.98 4.25 18.83
N GLU A 226 -15.11 3.84 19.38
CA GLU A 226 -15.16 3.08 20.64
C GLU A 226 -14.75 1.61 20.42
N GLY A 227 -14.25 0.95 21.48
CA GLY A 227 -13.85 -0.46 21.42
C GLY A 227 -12.35 -0.67 21.46
N ILE A 228 -11.91 -1.85 21.04
CA ILE A 228 -10.50 -2.21 20.97
C ILE A 228 -9.96 -1.87 19.59
N LEU A 229 -8.81 -1.25 19.57
CA LEU A 229 -8.18 -0.76 18.34
C LEU A 229 -6.90 -1.54 18.04
N GLY A 230 -6.79 -2.02 16.79
CA GLY A 230 -5.52 -2.43 16.18
C GLY A 230 -5.00 -1.28 15.32
N VAL A 231 -3.94 -0.62 15.74
CA VAL A 231 -3.35 0.50 15.01
C VAL A 231 -2.09 0.02 14.30
N CYS A 232 -2.11 0.08 13.00
CA CYS A 232 -0.93 -0.24 12.20
C CYS A 232 -0.04 0.98 12.11
N GLY A 233 1.07 1.00 12.83
CA GLY A 233 2.03 2.08 12.85
C GLY A 233 2.63 2.40 11.48
N LYS A 234 3.35 3.51 11.39
CA LYS A 234 4.07 3.90 10.18
C LYS A 234 5.17 2.89 9.89
N GLN A 235 5.21 2.44 8.66
CA GLN A 235 6.33 1.69 8.11
C GLN A 235 7.31 2.72 7.53
N ALA A 236 8.53 2.79 8.04
CA ALA A 236 9.45 3.87 7.68
C ALA A 236 10.01 3.73 6.25
N ALA A 237 10.10 2.50 5.70
CA ALA A 237 10.50 2.27 4.31
C ALA A 237 9.92 0.95 3.75
N ILE A 238 9.87 0.82 2.41
CA ILE A 238 9.52 -0.46 1.73
C ILE A 238 10.48 -1.59 2.11
N THR A 239 11.71 -1.23 2.43
CA THR A 239 12.76 -2.14 2.89
C THR A 239 12.68 -2.45 4.37
N ASP A 240 11.89 -1.70 5.15
CA ASP A 240 11.72 -2.00 6.56
C ASP A 240 10.99 -3.33 6.69
N GLU A 241 11.74 -4.27 7.19
CA GLU A 241 11.24 -5.60 7.46
C GLU A 241 10.18 -5.61 8.55
N LYS A 242 9.96 -4.46 9.24
CA LYS A 242 9.16 -4.37 10.45
C LYS A 242 8.34 -3.09 10.53
N PHE A 243 7.22 -3.15 11.23
CA PHE A 243 6.39 -2.00 11.59
C PHE A 243 5.80 -2.17 12.99
N ASP A 244 5.46 -1.06 13.61
CA ASP A 244 4.78 -1.07 14.91
C ASP A 244 3.30 -1.41 14.74
N TYR A 245 2.81 -2.37 15.54
CA TYR A 245 1.40 -2.67 15.69
C TYR A 245 0.99 -2.44 17.14
N LEU A 246 -0.02 -1.58 17.37
CA LEU A 246 -0.49 -1.25 18.72
C LEU A 246 -1.87 -1.86 18.93
N ILE A 247 -2.05 -2.60 20.02
CA ILE A 247 -3.35 -3.05 20.52
C ILE A 247 -3.71 -2.13 21.71
N GLY A 248 -4.82 -1.38 21.58
CA GLY A 248 -5.19 -0.39 22.57
C GLY A 248 -6.64 0.08 22.45
N CYS A 249 -6.95 1.20 23.09
CA CYS A 249 -8.23 1.88 22.98
C CYS A 249 -8.05 3.40 23.03
N ARG A 250 -9.10 4.14 22.68
CA ARG A 250 -9.11 5.59 22.96
C ARG A 250 -9.15 5.81 24.47
N TYR A 251 -8.20 6.60 24.96
CA TYR A 251 -8.08 6.88 26.38
C TYR A 251 -7.40 8.21 26.62
N THR A 252 -7.99 9.05 27.49
CA THR A 252 -7.51 10.42 27.75
C THR A 252 -7.13 10.66 29.22
N ALA A 253 -7.39 9.69 30.06
CA ALA A 253 -7.03 9.78 31.51
C ALA A 253 -5.58 9.30 31.74
N GLU A 254 -5.18 9.23 33.00
CA GLU A 254 -3.90 8.65 33.40
C GLU A 254 -3.90 7.14 33.14
N TYR A 255 -2.89 6.66 32.40
CA TYR A 255 -2.80 5.27 31.94
C TYR A 255 -1.62 4.54 32.61
N PRO A 256 -1.68 3.20 32.65
CA PRO A 256 -0.63 2.38 33.26
C PRO A 256 0.73 2.54 32.58
N GLY A 257 1.80 2.50 33.38
CA GLY A 257 3.16 2.74 32.91
C GLY A 257 3.76 1.64 31.99
N ASP A 258 3.05 0.54 31.78
CA ASP A 258 3.37 -0.53 30.84
C ASP A 258 2.69 -0.35 29.47
N MET A 259 1.97 0.75 29.27
CA MET A 259 1.33 1.13 28.02
C MET A 259 1.95 2.40 27.44
N GLU A 260 1.79 2.59 26.14
CA GLU A 260 2.26 3.77 25.40
C GLU A 260 1.08 4.55 24.83
N LYS A 261 1.24 5.87 24.76
CA LYS A 261 0.29 6.76 24.12
C LYS A 261 0.73 7.08 22.70
N THR A 262 -0.19 6.93 21.76
CA THR A 262 -0.05 7.36 20.37
C THR A 262 -1.12 8.41 20.06
N VAL A 263 -0.72 9.52 19.45
CA VAL A 263 -1.65 10.58 19.03
C VAL A 263 -1.77 10.55 17.51
N ILE A 264 -3.00 10.44 17.02
CA ILE A 264 -3.33 10.50 15.61
C ILE A 264 -4.01 11.83 15.34
N PRO A 265 -3.49 12.66 14.43
CA PRO A 265 -4.05 13.97 14.13
C PRO A 265 -5.49 13.86 13.60
N LYS A 266 -6.27 14.92 13.87
CA LYS A 266 -7.60 15.09 13.28
C LYS A 266 -7.57 14.85 11.78
N SER A 267 -8.54 14.11 11.27
CA SER A 267 -8.56 13.69 9.85
C SER A 267 -9.97 13.29 9.41
N THR A 268 -10.12 13.13 8.10
CA THR A 268 -11.28 12.50 7.50
C THR A 268 -11.01 11.03 7.28
N TRP A 269 -12.00 10.19 7.58
CA TRP A 269 -11.92 8.75 7.53
C TRP A 269 -13.03 8.17 6.67
N VAL A 270 -12.70 7.20 5.86
CA VAL A 270 -13.70 6.27 5.34
C VAL A 270 -13.74 5.06 6.25
N VAL A 271 -14.94 4.65 6.62
CA VAL A 271 -15.18 3.56 7.57
C VAL A 271 -15.97 2.47 6.88
N PHE A 272 -15.40 1.29 6.83
CA PHE A 272 -16.01 0.11 6.23
C PHE A 272 -16.44 -0.88 7.32
N PRO A 273 -17.61 -1.48 7.20
CA PRO A 273 -17.96 -2.64 8.00
C PRO A 273 -17.13 -3.85 7.55
N ASN A 274 -16.83 -4.76 8.48
CA ASN A 274 -16.10 -6.00 8.22
C ASN A 274 -14.66 -5.80 7.69
N ILE A 275 -13.71 -5.76 8.62
CA ILE A 275 -12.29 -5.52 8.35
C ILE A 275 -11.72 -6.42 7.24
N THR A 276 -12.03 -7.72 7.28
CA THR A 276 -11.47 -8.68 6.31
C THR A 276 -11.96 -8.41 4.89
N GLU A 277 -13.23 -8.13 4.72
CA GLU A 277 -13.82 -7.83 3.42
C GLU A 277 -13.39 -6.44 2.94
N ALA A 278 -13.33 -5.47 3.84
CA ALA A 278 -12.87 -4.13 3.53
C ALA A 278 -11.44 -4.12 2.97
N TRP A 279 -10.51 -4.85 3.58
CA TRP A 279 -9.13 -4.95 3.07
C TRP A 279 -9.05 -5.53 1.67
N LYS A 280 -9.90 -6.50 1.31
CA LYS A 280 -9.92 -7.10 -0.04
C LYS A 280 -10.42 -6.12 -1.10
N ARG A 281 -11.42 -5.30 -0.77
CA ARG A 281 -12.15 -4.47 -1.72
C ARG A 281 -11.68 -3.02 -1.76
N LEU A 282 -11.03 -2.53 -0.69
CA LEU A 282 -10.55 -1.14 -0.55
C LEU A 282 -9.76 -0.68 -1.79
N TYR A 283 -8.74 -1.41 -2.16
CA TYR A 283 -7.80 -1.01 -3.22
C TYR A 283 -8.27 -1.37 -4.62
N THR A 284 -9.10 -2.39 -4.76
CA THR A 284 -9.57 -2.89 -6.06
C THR A 284 -10.87 -2.28 -6.52
N GLU A 285 -11.75 -1.92 -5.58
CA GLU A 285 -13.11 -1.48 -5.89
C GLU A 285 -13.37 -0.04 -5.44
N TRP A 286 -13.09 0.30 -4.17
CA TRP A 286 -13.44 1.60 -3.61
C TRP A 286 -12.47 2.71 -4.03
N MET A 287 -11.16 2.54 -3.83
CA MET A 287 -10.16 3.58 -4.14
C MET A 287 -10.19 4.05 -5.59
N PRO A 288 -10.33 3.16 -6.61
CA PRO A 288 -10.37 3.58 -8.01
C PRO A 288 -11.57 4.46 -8.35
N THR A 289 -12.71 4.24 -7.69
CA THR A 289 -13.98 4.93 -7.98
C THR A 289 -14.31 6.05 -7.01
N SER A 290 -13.58 6.13 -5.87
CA SER A 290 -13.78 7.16 -4.87
C SER A 290 -13.17 8.51 -5.30
N GLY A 291 -13.73 9.60 -4.80
CA GLY A 291 -13.15 10.94 -4.91
C GLY A 291 -12.03 11.21 -3.89
N TYR A 292 -11.43 10.17 -3.30
CA TYR A 292 -10.48 10.27 -2.18
C TYR A 292 -9.13 9.66 -2.51
N GLU A 293 -8.10 10.15 -1.81
CA GLU A 293 -6.75 9.59 -1.73
C GLU A 293 -6.44 9.21 -0.28
N LEU A 294 -5.49 8.31 -0.07
CA LEU A 294 -5.07 7.93 1.28
C LEU A 294 -4.31 9.09 1.94
N ALA A 295 -4.65 9.40 3.18
CA ALA A 295 -3.87 10.32 4.00
C ALA A 295 -2.64 9.61 4.59
N ASP A 296 -1.59 10.38 4.92
CA ASP A 296 -0.36 9.87 5.55
C ASP A 296 -0.55 9.61 7.06
N LEU A 297 -1.52 8.76 7.38
CA LEU A 297 -1.89 8.35 8.73
C LEU A 297 -2.12 6.83 8.79
N PRO A 298 -1.98 6.18 9.97
CA PRO A 298 -2.22 4.76 10.10
C PRO A 298 -3.68 4.38 9.85
N CYS A 299 -3.93 3.20 9.29
CA CYS A 299 -5.26 2.59 9.30
C CYS A 299 -5.54 2.02 10.68
N ILE A 300 -6.83 2.01 11.07
CA ILE A 300 -7.25 1.50 12.37
C ILE A 300 -8.29 0.40 12.17
N GLU A 301 -8.03 -0.75 12.74
CA GLU A 301 -8.94 -1.86 12.88
C GLU A 301 -9.70 -1.68 14.19
N ASN A 302 -10.99 -1.41 14.13
CA ASN A 302 -11.83 -1.15 15.30
C ASN A 302 -12.70 -2.38 15.60
N TYR A 303 -12.52 -2.98 16.76
CA TYR A 303 -13.27 -4.14 17.23
C TYR A 303 -14.28 -3.69 18.29
N LEU A 304 -15.54 -3.74 17.94
CA LEU A 304 -16.68 -3.33 18.74
C LEU A 304 -17.18 -4.48 19.63
N ALA A 305 -18.10 -4.16 20.53
CA ALA A 305 -18.77 -5.19 21.35
C ALA A 305 -19.44 -6.25 20.48
N PRO A 306 -19.44 -7.53 20.90
CA PRO A 306 -19.94 -8.65 20.08
C PRO A 306 -21.43 -8.55 19.69
N ASP A 307 -22.21 -7.79 20.43
CA ASP A 307 -23.64 -7.54 20.16
C ASP A 307 -23.90 -6.40 19.17
N ARG A 308 -22.85 -5.66 18.78
CA ARG A 308 -22.96 -4.62 17.74
C ARG A 308 -22.95 -5.22 16.32
N VAL A 309 -23.66 -4.55 15.43
CA VAL A 309 -23.66 -4.87 13.99
C VAL A 309 -23.38 -3.57 13.22
N PRO A 310 -22.25 -3.49 12.54
CA PRO A 310 -21.12 -4.44 12.50
C PRO A 310 -20.39 -4.53 13.85
N ASN A 311 -19.78 -5.68 14.13
CA ASN A 311 -18.96 -5.86 15.32
C ASN A 311 -17.47 -5.51 15.11
N ASN A 312 -17.10 -5.16 13.90
CA ASN A 312 -15.77 -4.65 13.58
C ASN A 312 -15.81 -3.73 12.36
N GLU A 313 -14.88 -2.78 12.30
CA GLU A 313 -14.81 -1.76 11.26
C GLU A 313 -13.37 -1.47 10.89
N LEU A 314 -13.12 -1.23 9.61
CA LEU A 314 -11.85 -0.69 9.13
C LEU A 314 -11.97 0.81 8.90
N TRP A 315 -11.19 1.58 9.62
CA TRP A 315 -11.05 3.03 9.48
C TRP A 315 -9.81 3.35 8.65
N VAL A 316 -10.02 3.97 7.50
CA VAL A 316 -8.97 4.33 6.55
C VAL A 316 -8.92 5.85 6.44
N PRO A 317 -7.76 6.47 6.74
CA PRO A 317 -7.63 7.92 6.67
C PRO A 317 -7.55 8.37 5.22
N VAL A 318 -8.31 9.43 4.87
CA VAL A 318 -8.44 9.89 3.48
C VAL A 318 -8.40 11.42 3.38
N ILE A 319 -8.01 11.91 2.21
CA ILE A 319 -8.11 13.30 1.78
C ILE A 319 -8.93 13.37 0.48
N ALA A 320 -9.71 14.41 0.31
CA ALA A 320 -10.42 14.65 -0.94
C ALA A 320 -9.42 14.93 -2.08
N LYS A 321 -9.71 14.38 -3.28
CA LYS A 321 -8.90 14.59 -4.50
C LYS A 321 -9.02 15.99 -5.01
#